data_557bcc6890b516138027a459db930e51
#
_entry.id   557bcc6890b516138027a459db930e51
#
_cell.length_a   1.000
_cell.length_b   1.000
_cell.length_c   1.000
_cell.angle_alpha   90.00
_cell.angle_beta   90.00
_cell.angle_gamma   90.00
#
_symmetry.space_group_name_H-M   'P 1'
#
loop_
_entity.id
_entity.type
_entity.pdbx_description
1 polymer ?
#
loop_
_entity_poly.entity_id
_entity_poly.type
_entity_poly.pdbx_seq_one_letter_code
_entity_poly.pdbx_strand_id
1 'polypeptide(L)'
;MSEDTATNGAETLAEGGSNHGGDAAAAVGGSSHDIPGVEPSGLQIHPMNQFIPERLFGEGAIAWYTPTNVSLWMLLAVLAVALMMVVGTSGRAIIPSRAQSIAELAYGFVRKMVEDVAGRDALPFFPYIMTLFMFIVMANFLGLIPMSFSTTSHIAVTAVLALAVFLTVTVVGFVKNGTKFLGLFWVASAPLALRPVLAIIELISYFVRPVSHSIRLAGNIMAGHAVIKVFAGFAGVLGVGSVLPIFAITAVFGLEVLVAFIQAYVFTILTCVYLKDALHPSH
;
A
#
# COMPACT_ATOMS: atom_id res chain seq x y z
N MET A 1 -46.89 -63.66 19.78
CA MET A 1 -46.42 -63.42 21.14
C MET A 1 -45.62 -62.16 21.01
N SER A 2 -46.29 -61.13 21.12
CA SER A 2 -46.48 -60.12 22.18
C SER A 2 -45.44 -59.02 22.00
N GLU A 3 -45.85 -57.86 21.49
CA GLU A 3 -46.33 -56.78 22.37
C GLU A 3 -45.11 -56.05 23.03
N ASP A 4 -44.90 -54.82 23.15
CA ASP A 4 -45.72 -53.65 23.07
C ASP A 4 -44.77 -52.43 23.36
N THR A 5 -45.09 -51.39 22.95
CA THR A 5 -45.53 -50.02 23.34
C THR A 5 -44.40 -49.07 23.51
N ALA A 6 -44.36 -48.01 22.75
CA ALA A 6 -45.05 -46.73 22.84
C ALA A 6 -44.78 -45.92 24.13
N THR A 7 -44.53 -44.70 23.92
CA THR A 7 -44.91 -43.48 24.62
C THR A 7 -43.84 -42.68 25.37
N ASN A 8 -43.95 -41.44 25.01
CA ASN A 8 -43.87 -40.19 25.84
C ASN A 8 -42.49 -39.72 26.24
N GLY A 9 -42.28 -38.51 26.18
CA GLY A 9 -43.04 -37.26 26.07
C GLY A 9 -42.14 -36.12 26.45
N ALA A 10 -42.40 -35.10 25.78
CA ALA A 10 -42.54 -33.74 26.23
C ALA A 10 -41.67 -33.20 27.40
N GLU A 11 -41.23 -31.99 27.16
CA GLU A 11 -40.99 -30.91 28.13
C GLU A 11 -39.68 -30.92 28.90
N THR A 12 -38.82 -29.99 28.58
CA THR A 12 -38.71 -28.76 29.43
C THR A 12 -38.03 -27.66 28.65
N LEU A 13 -38.81 -26.59 28.48
CA LEU A 13 -38.36 -25.23 28.25
C LEU A 13 -37.64 -24.74 29.52
N ALA A 14 -36.65 -23.97 29.38
CA ALA A 14 -36.45 -22.67 30.04
C ALA A 14 -34.99 -22.31 30.25
N GLU A 15 -34.77 -21.07 29.96
CA GLU A 15 -33.81 -20.12 30.52
C GLU A 15 -32.37 -20.31 30.05
N GLY A 16 -31.83 -19.37 29.35
CA GLY A 16 -31.89 -17.89 29.51
C GLY A 16 -30.47 -17.43 29.70
N GLY A 17 -30.00 -16.55 28.94
CA GLY A 17 -28.66 -16.00 29.19
C GLY A 17 -28.05 -15.37 27.95
N SER A 18 -28.56 -14.19 27.65
CA SER A 18 -27.93 -13.17 26.84
C SER A 18 -26.43 -13.02 27.11
N ASN A 19 -25.63 -13.12 26.07
CA ASN A 19 -24.43 -12.31 25.98
C ASN A 19 -24.20 -11.89 24.51
N HIS A 20 -24.90 -10.83 24.14
CA HIS A 20 -24.58 -10.02 22.97
C HIS A 20 -23.55 -8.99 23.41
N GLY A 21 -22.40 -9.01 22.79
CA GLY A 21 -21.44 -7.94 22.89
C GLY A 21 -20.03 -8.40 22.66
N GLY A 22 -19.60 -8.38 21.41
CA GLY A 22 -18.16 -8.36 21.13
C GLY A 22 -17.66 -9.29 20.03
N ASP A 23 -18.21 -9.25 18.82
CA ASP A 23 -17.53 -9.82 17.64
C ASP A 23 -18.00 -9.19 16.34
N ALA A 24 -17.84 -7.86 16.26
CA ALA A 24 -18.13 -7.12 15.02
C ALA A 24 -16.88 -6.68 14.27
N ALA A 25 -15.75 -7.37 14.47
CA ALA A 25 -14.48 -7.00 13.81
C ALA A 25 -13.77 -8.16 13.08
N ALA A 26 -14.41 -9.32 12.91
CA ALA A 26 -13.78 -10.49 12.29
C ALA A 26 -14.54 -11.07 11.08
N ALA A 27 -15.38 -10.30 10.42
CA ALA A 27 -16.21 -10.79 9.31
C ALA A 27 -15.89 -10.14 7.96
N VAL A 28 -14.61 -10.13 7.56
CA VAL A 28 -14.20 -9.91 6.14
C VAL A 28 -13.20 -11.02 5.75
N GLY A 29 -13.52 -12.25 6.12
CA GLY A 29 -12.90 -13.44 5.60
C GLY A 29 -14.04 -14.39 5.22
N GLY A 30 -14.69 -14.14 4.07
CA GLY A 30 -15.73 -15.01 3.54
C GLY A 30 -15.19 -16.41 3.34
N SER A 31 -15.49 -17.32 4.28
CA SER A 31 -15.40 -18.73 4.08
C SER A 31 -16.38 -19.08 2.95
N SER A 32 -15.85 -19.62 1.84
CA SER A 32 -16.65 -20.32 0.85
C SER A 32 -17.51 -21.34 1.57
N HIS A 33 -18.82 -21.21 1.45
CA HIS A 33 -19.77 -22.23 1.85
C HIS A 33 -19.40 -23.53 1.12
N ASP A 34 -18.80 -24.46 1.83
CA ASP A 34 -18.72 -25.85 1.40
C ASP A 34 -20.14 -26.44 1.41
N ILE A 35 -20.80 -26.43 0.25
CA ILE A 35 -22.02 -27.18 0.02
C ILE A 35 -21.58 -28.63 -0.17
N PRO A 36 -21.92 -29.56 0.75
CA PRO A 36 -21.51 -30.96 0.61
C PRO A 36 -22.13 -31.55 -0.66
N GLY A 37 -21.30 -31.97 -1.61
CA GLY A 37 -21.74 -32.73 -2.79
C GLY A 37 -21.64 -32.03 -4.13
N VAL A 38 -21.13 -30.79 -4.20
CA VAL A 38 -20.76 -30.15 -5.47
C VAL A 38 -19.24 -30.16 -5.56
N GLU A 39 -18.68 -31.15 -6.24
CA GLU A 39 -17.29 -31.06 -6.74
C GLU A 39 -17.22 -29.87 -7.69
N PRO A 40 -16.48 -28.83 -7.37
CA PRO A 40 -16.34 -27.69 -8.28
C PRO A 40 -15.38 -28.10 -9.42
N SER A 41 -15.92 -28.74 -10.45
CA SER A 41 -15.22 -28.98 -11.72
C SER A 41 -15.09 -27.69 -12.54
N GLY A 42 -14.77 -26.59 -11.90
CA GLY A 42 -14.58 -25.27 -12.52
C GLY A 42 -13.27 -24.65 -12.12
N LEU A 43 -12.71 -23.84 -13.01
CA LEU A 43 -11.51 -23.05 -12.81
C LEU A 43 -11.67 -22.15 -11.57
N GLN A 44 -11.13 -22.56 -10.41
CA GLN A 44 -11.11 -21.76 -9.19
C GLN A 44 -9.87 -20.85 -9.21
N ILE A 45 -10.04 -19.62 -9.67
CA ILE A 45 -9.01 -18.61 -9.61
C ILE A 45 -9.25 -17.77 -8.35
N HIS A 46 -8.38 -17.89 -7.36
CA HIS A 46 -8.37 -17.03 -6.17
C HIS A 46 -7.22 -16.02 -6.26
N PRO A 47 -7.38 -14.92 -7.01
CA PRO A 47 -6.28 -13.96 -7.26
C PRO A 47 -5.83 -13.25 -6.00
N MET A 48 -6.68 -13.19 -4.96
CA MET A 48 -6.41 -12.46 -3.71
C MET A 48 -5.59 -13.25 -2.69
N ASN A 49 -5.49 -14.58 -2.79
CA ASN A 49 -4.77 -15.39 -1.80
C ASN A 49 -3.28 -15.05 -1.69
N GLN A 50 -2.68 -14.49 -2.75
CA GLN A 50 -1.27 -14.05 -2.75
C GLN A 50 -0.99 -12.87 -1.81
N PHE A 51 -2.01 -12.13 -1.38
CA PHE A 51 -1.85 -10.95 -0.52
C PHE A 51 -2.08 -11.26 0.96
N ILE A 52 -2.33 -12.54 1.30
CA ILE A 52 -2.50 -12.94 2.69
C ILE A 52 -1.11 -13.04 3.34
N PRO A 53 -0.87 -12.32 4.47
CA PRO A 53 0.39 -12.43 5.17
C PRO A 53 0.53 -13.80 5.81
N GLU A 54 1.66 -14.46 5.55
CA GLU A 54 2.01 -15.75 6.14
C GLU A 54 3.13 -15.58 7.17
N ARG A 55 3.13 -16.41 8.19
CA ARG A 55 4.22 -16.47 9.16
C ARG A 55 5.47 -17.09 8.53
N LEU A 56 6.63 -16.53 8.89
CA LEU A 56 7.93 -17.13 8.51
C LEU A 56 8.29 -18.32 9.39
N PHE A 57 7.87 -18.33 10.67
CA PHE A 57 8.21 -19.36 11.64
C PHE A 57 7.02 -19.67 12.56
N GLY A 58 6.78 -20.97 12.80
CA GLY A 58 5.82 -21.48 13.77
C GLY A 58 4.35 -21.47 13.30
N GLU A 59 3.50 -22.24 13.99
CA GLU A 59 2.06 -22.32 13.79
C GLU A 59 1.32 -21.49 14.85
N GLY A 60 0.19 -20.88 14.49
CA GLY A 60 -0.67 -20.12 15.42
C GLY A 60 -1.13 -18.77 14.87
N ALA A 61 -1.87 -17.96 15.66
CA ALA A 61 -2.37 -16.65 15.26
C ALA A 61 -1.26 -15.62 15.04
N ILE A 62 -1.40 -14.72 14.07
CA ILE A 62 -0.43 -13.66 13.77
C ILE A 62 -0.54 -12.59 14.86
N ALA A 63 0.49 -12.44 15.70
CA ALA A 63 0.61 -11.35 16.66
C ALA A 63 1.36 -10.16 16.02
N TRP A 64 1.24 -8.97 16.61
CA TRP A 64 1.88 -7.75 16.11
C TRP A 64 3.41 -7.80 16.02
N TYR A 65 4.06 -8.70 16.76
CA TYR A 65 5.52 -8.94 16.76
C TYR A 65 5.93 -10.15 15.92
N THR A 66 5.03 -10.83 15.27
CA THR A 66 5.34 -12.05 14.50
C THR A 66 6.00 -11.67 13.18
N PRO A 67 7.19 -12.20 12.87
CA PRO A 67 7.80 -12.00 11.57
C PRO A 67 6.97 -12.69 10.48
N THR A 68 6.50 -11.88 9.53
CA THR A 68 5.72 -12.33 8.39
C THR A 68 6.52 -12.19 7.10
N ASN A 69 6.04 -12.79 6.02
CA ASN A 69 6.61 -12.60 4.69
C ASN A 69 6.65 -11.11 4.29
N VAL A 70 5.67 -10.30 4.73
CA VAL A 70 5.66 -8.85 4.52
C VAL A 70 6.89 -8.18 5.13
N SER A 71 7.20 -8.50 6.41
CA SER A 71 8.36 -7.91 7.11
C SER A 71 9.68 -8.31 6.50
N LEU A 72 9.80 -9.56 6.00
CA LEU A 72 11.00 -10.03 5.31
C LEU A 72 11.24 -9.24 4.02
N TRP A 73 10.22 -9.10 3.17
CA TRP A 73 10.35 -8.38 1.92
C TRP A 73 10.55 -6.88 2.12
N MET A 74 9.97 -6.28 3.18
CA MET A 74 10.30 -4.90 3.59
C MET A 74 11.77 -4.75 3.98
N LEU A 75 12.29 -5.68 4.78
CA LEU A 75 13.72 -5.69 5.16
C LEU A 75 14.63 -5.83 3.93
N LEU A 76 14.26 -6.71 2.99
CA LEU A 76 14.95 -6.87 1.72
C LEU A 76 14.95 -5.58 0.89
N ALA A 77 13.83 -4.87 0.83
CA ALA A 77 13.75 -3.58 0.13
C ALA A 77 14.68 -2.53 0.77
N VAL A 78 14.70 -2.42 2.09
CA VAL A 78 15.60 -1.52 2.82
C VAL A 78 17.07 -1.90 2.57
N LEU A 79 17.39 -3.20 2.64
CA LEU A 79 18.74 -3.70 2.35
C LEU A 79 19.17 -3.40 0.91
N ALA A 80 18.27 -3.58 -0.06
CA ALA A 80 18.54 -3.27 -1.47
C ALA A 80 18.83 -1.78 -1.68
N VAL A 81 18.06 -0.88 -1.03
CA VAL A 81 18.32 0.56 -1.06
C VAL A 81 19.67 0.87 -0.41
N ALA A 82 19.94 0.33 0.77
CA ALA A 82 21.21 0.54 1.48
C ALA A 82 22.41 0.06 0.65
N LEU A 83 22.30 -1.15 0.08
CA LEU A 83 23.34 -1.72 -0.79
C LEU A 83 23.57 -0.85 -2.02
N MET A 84 22.51 -0.43 -2.71
CA MET A 84 22.61 0.42 -3.88
C MET A 84 23.27 1.76 -3.54
N MET A 85 22.91 2.38 -2.41
CA MET A 85 23.51 3.64 -1.97
C MET A 85 24.98 3.46 -1.54
N VAL A 86 25.29 2.44 -0.77
CA VAL A 86 26.67 2.16 -0.31
C VAL A 86 27.58 1.81 -1.49
N VAL A 87 27.15 0.90 -2.38
CA VAL A 87 27.94 0.51 -3.56
C VAL A 87 28.07 1.69 -4.54
N GLY A 88 26.98 2.46 -4.72
CA GLY A 88 27.01 3.66 -5.58
C GLY A 88 27.89 4.79 -5.05
N THR A 89 28.15 4.86 -3.75
CA THR A 89 28.99 5.92 -3.14
C THR A 89 30.40 5.46 -2.78
N SER A 90 30.68 4.17 -2.73
CA SER A 90 31.98 3.60 -2.31
C SER A 90 33.11 3.82 -3.32
N GLY A 91 32.80 3.92 -4.60
CA GLY A 91 33.79 4.09 -5.67
C GLY A 91 33.77 5.51 -6.23
N ARG A 92 34.35 6.49 -5.54
CA ARG A 92 34.47 7.88 -6.02
C ARG A 92 35.49 8.00 -7.16
N ALA A 93 35.21 7.39 -8.30
CA ALA A 93 36.07 7.48 -9.48
C ALA A 93 35.59 8.63 -10.39
N ILE A 94 36.53 9.29 -11.05
CA ILE A 94 36.26 10.32 -12.05
C ILE A 94 35.45 9.74 -13.23
N ILE A 95 35.67 8.45 -13.53
CA ILE A 95 34.85 7.69 -14.49
C ILE A 95 33.90 6.82 -13.66
N PRO A 96 32.59 7.16 -13.62
CA PRO A 96 31.64 6.47 -12.74
C PRO A 96 31.41 5.03 -13.19
N SER A 97 31.36 4.10 -12.22
CA SER A 97 30.90 2.75 -12.46
C SER A 97 29.39 2.75 -12.79
N ARG A 98 28.86 1.67 -13.40
CA ARG A 98 27.41 1.56 -13.71
C ARG A 98 26.53 1.75 -12.47
N ALA A 99 26.94 1.21 -11.32
CA ALA A 99 26.21 1.36 -10.06
C ALA A 99 26.24 2.82 -9.56
N GLN A 100 27.40 3.49 -9.66
CA GLN A 100 27.54 4.90 -9.32
C GLN A 100 26.67 5.78 -10.23
N SER A 101 26.65 5.52 -11.55
CA SER A 101 25.82 6.26 -12.51
C SER A 101 24.32 6.15 -12.19
N ILE A 102 23.83 4.96 -11.78
CA ILE A 102 22.43 4.77 -11.38
C ILE A 102 22.13 5.55 -10.10
N ALA A 103 23.01 5.49 -9.11
CA ALA A 103 22.83 6.22 -7.86
C ALA A 103 22.86 7.76 -8.08
N GLU A 104 23.76 8.26 -8.89
CA GLU A 104 23.84 9.68 -9.27
C GLU A 104 22.62 10.15 -10.06
N LEU A 105 22.13 9.31 -10.99
CA LEU A 105 20.91 9.59 -11.77
C LEU A 105 19.69 9.69 -10.83
N ALA A 106 19.53 8.74 -9.92
CA ALA A 106 18.44 8.76 -8.95
C ALA A 106 18.53 9.98 -8.03
N TYR A 107 19.74 10.29 -7.54
CA TYR A 107 19.98 11.47 -6.70
C TYR A 107 19.64 12.78 -7.45
N GLY A 108 20.16 12.94 -8.65
CA GLY A 108 19.90 14.12 -9.48
C GLY A 108 18.43 14.28 -9.84
N PHE A 109 17.76 13.18 -10.17
CA PHE A 109 16.33 13.15 -10.47
C PHE A 109 15.49 13.63 -9.29
N VAL A 110 15.67 13.03 -8.11
CA VAL A 110 14.90 13.41 -6.91
C VAL A 110 15.24 14.83 -6.46
N ARG A 111 16.52 15.22 -6.51
CA ARG A 111 16.94 16.58 -6.16
C ARG A 111 16.27 17.62 -7.04
N LYS A 112 16.29 17.40 -8.36
CA LYS A 112 15.61 18.29 -9.30
C LYS A 112 14.12 18.36 -9.02
N MET A 113 13.47 17.23 -8.75
CA MET A 113 12.04 17.18 -8.40
C MET A 113 11.73 18.00 -7.14
N VAL A 114 12.56 17.91 -6.09
CA VAL A 114 12.40 18.71 -4.87
C VAL A 114 12.57 20.20 -5.15
N GLU A 115 13.62 20.57 -5.90
CA GLU A 115 13.90 21.97 -6.24
C GLU A 115 12.79 22.59 -7.12
N ASP A 116 12.30 21.85 -8.11
CA ASP A 116 11.26 22.32 -9.05
C ASP A 116 9.88 22.45 -8.39
N VAL A 117 9.52 21.54 -7.46
CA VAL A 117 8.18 21.48 -6.86
C VAL A 117 8.10 22.22 -5.54
N ALA A 118 9.01 21.92 -4.60
CA ALA A 118 8.96 22.45 -3.25
C ALA A 118 9.89 23.65 -3.02
N GLY A 119 10.78 23.93 -3.98
CA GLY A 119 11.73 25.04 -3.91
C GLY A 119 12.98 24.72 -3.08
N ARG A 120 13.88 25.70 -3.00
CA ARG A 120 15.16 25.54 -2.28
C ARG A 120 15.00 25.40 -0.78
N ASP A 121 13.94 25.93 -0.21
CA ASP A 121 13.66 25.86 1.23
C ASP A 121 13.30 24.43 1.70
N ALA A 122 12.95 23.54 0.77
CA ALA A 122 12.69 22.12 1.03
C ALA A 122 13.95 21.24 0.96
N LEU A 123 15.10 21.76 0.51
CA LEU A 123 16.35 20.99 0.40
C LEU A 123 16.83 20.35 1.71
N PRO A 124 16.63 20.93 2.90
CA PRO A 124 16.95 20.24 4.15
C PRO A 124 16.17 18.91 4.34
N PHE A 125 15.01 18.77 3.70
CA PHE A 125 14.17 17.55 3.74
C PHE A 125 14.48 16.58 2.59
N PHE A 126 15.41 16.92 1.71
CA PHE A 126 15.82 16.09 0.58
C PHE A 126 16.21 14.66 1.00
N PRO A 127 16.99 14.40 2.06
CA PRO A 127 17.34 13.02 2.45
C PRO A 127 16.10 12.18 2.77
N TYR A 128 15.10 12.77 3.42
CA TYR A 128 13.84 12.10 3.73
C TYR A 128 13.07 11.73 2.44
N ILE A 129 12.95 12.69 1.52
CA ILE A 129 12.26 12.50 0.25
C ILE A 129 12.99 11.47 -0.62
N MET A 130 14.33 11.49 -0.63
CA MET A 130 15.16 10.54 -1.36
C MET A 130 14.98 9.11 -0.81
N THR A 131 15.01 8.94 0.52
CA THR A 131 14.80 7.61 1.12
C THR A 131 13.40 7.07 0.84
N LEU A 132 12.38 7.93 0.90
CA LEU A 132 11.00 7.59 0.58
C LEU A 132 10.87 7.10 -0.87
N PHE A 133 11.41 7.87 -1.82
CA PHE A 133 11.39 7.52 -3.25
C PHE A 133 12.06 6.17 -3.49
N MET A 134 13.30 6.02 -3.00
CA MET A 134 14.09 4.81 -3.19
C MET A 134 13.44 3.60 -2.56
N PHE A 135 12.85 3.74 -1.36
CA PHE A 135 12.14 2.65 -0.70
C PHE A 135 10.94 2.19 -1.52
N ILE A 136 10.10 3.12 -2.00
CA ILE A 136 8.91 2.76 -2.79
C ILE A 136 9.32 2.13 -4.12
N VAL A 137 10.32 2.68 -4.82
CA VAL A 137 10.85 2.10 -6.06
C VAL A 137 11.30 0.66 -5.80
N MET A 138 12.17 0.44 -4.81
CA MET A 138 12.70 -0.91 -4.52
C MET A 138 11.61 -1.87 -4.06
N ALA A 139 10.69 -1.43 -3.20
CA ALA A 139 9.59 -2.27 -2.74
C ALA A 139 8.66 -2.68 -3.89
N ASN A 140 8.36 -1.76 -4.81
CA ASN A 140 7.56 -2.05 -5.99
C ASN A 140 8.30 -3.01 -6.95
N PHE A 141 9.58 -2.75 -7.25
CA PHE A 141 10.37 -3.61 -8.14
C PHE A 141 10.60 -5.01 -7.55
N LEU A 142 10.86 -5.13 -6.25
CA LEU A 142 10.94 -6.44 -5.61
C LEU A 142 9.62 -7.20 -5.70
N GLY A 143 8.49 -6.49 -5.56
CA GLY A 143 7.16 -7.07 -5.72
C GLY A 143 6.85 -7.62 -7.10
N LEU A 144 7.54 -7.15 -8.16
CA LEU A 144 7.38 -7.65 -9.53
C LEU A 144 8.09 -8.98 -9.79
N ILE A 145 9.00 -9.41 -8.91
CA ILE A 145 9.71 -10.68 -9.08
C ILE A 145 8.70 -11.83 -8.91
N PRO A 146 8.63 -12.77 -9.85
CA PRO A 146 7.78 -13.95 -9.68
C PRO A 146 8.07 -14.67 -8.36
N MET A 147 7.04 -15.08 -7.63
CA MET A 147 7.11 -15.71 -6.31
C MET A 147 7.53 -14.77 -5.16
N SER A 148 7.78 -13.49 -5.41
CA SER A 148 7.96 -12.51 -4.34
C SER A 148 6.62 -12.11 -3.73
N PHE A 149 6.68 -11.61 -2.49
CA PHE A 149 5.52 -10.98 -1.86
C PHE A 149 5.56 -9.46 -2.08
N SER A 150 4.54 -8.91 -2.71
CA SER A 150 4.44 -7.46 -2.92
C SER A 150 4.06 -6.76 -1.63
N THR A 151 5.03 -6.12 -0.98
CA THR A 151 4.82 -5.40 0.29
C THR A 151 3.91 -4.18 0.14
N THR A 152 4.01 -3.50 -0.99
CA THR A 152 3.21 -2.30 -1.30
C THR A 152 1.78 -2.60 -1.73
N SER A 153 1.42 -3.87 -1.98
CA SER A 153 0.02 -4.29 -2.14
C SER A 153 -0.74 -4.32 -0.82
N HIS A 154 -0.04 -4.39 0.31
CA HIS A 154 -0.65 -4.36 1.64
C HIS A 154 -1.07 -2.94 2.02
N ILE A 155 -2.38 -2.71 2.19
CA ILE A 155 -2.93 -1.40 2.59
C ILE A 155 -2.34 -0.93 3.91
N ALA A 156 -2.08 -1.83 4.88
CA ALA A 156 -1.47 -1.47 6.16
C ALA A 156 -0.08 -0.83 5.98
N VAL A 157 0.78 -1.39 5.12
CA VAL A 157 2.12 -0.86 4.86
C VAL A 157 2.04 0.51 4.19
N THR A 158 1.22 0.64 3.16
CA THR A 158 1.05 1.90 2.43
C THR A 158 0.37 2.97 3.28
N ALA A 159 -0.56 2.57 4.17
CA ALA A 159 -1.20 3.47 5.12
C ALA A 159 -0.20 4.02 6.15
N VAL A 160 0.66 3.17 6.71
CA VAL A 160 1.72 3.61 7.64
C VAL A 160 2.68 4.55 6.93
N LEU A 161 3.07 4.26 5.68
CA LEU A 161 3.95 5.11 4.90
C LEU A 161 3.31 6.48 4.61
N ALA A 162 2.04 6.49 4.17
CA ALA A 162 1.30 7.72 3.91
C ALA A 162 1.05 8.53 5.19
N LEU A 163 0.78 7.86 6.31
CA LEU A 163 0.61 8.49 7.61
C LEU A 163 1.94 9.09 8.12
N ALA A 164 3.06 8.40 7.91
CA ALA A 164 4.38 8.92 8.26
C ALA A 164 4.69 10.22 7.49
N VAL A 165 4.39 10.26 6.19
CA VAL A 165 4.52 11.48 5.37
C VAL A 165 3.61 12.59 5.90
N PHE A 166 2.34 12.26 6.15
CA PHE A 166 1.36 13.21 6.66
C PHE A 166 1.79 13.82 8.01
N LEU A 167 2.23 12.99 8.95
CA LEU A 167 2.72 13.44 10.25
C LEU A 167 3.98 14.31 10.10
N THR A 168 4.93 13.88 9.27
CA THR A 168 6.17 14.65 9.02
C THR A 168 5.85 16.03 8.47
N VAL A 169 4.99 16.12 7.45
CA VAL A 169 4.59 17.39 6.83
C VAL A 169 3.85 18.28 7.83
N THR A 170 2.94 17.69 8.61
CA THR A 170 2.18 18.42 9.65
C THR A 170 3.12 18.98 10.73
N VAL A 171 4.03 18.15 11.25
CA VAL A 171 5.00 18.58 12.28
C VAL A 171 5.91 19.68 11.73
N VAL A 172 6.43 19.53 10.50
CA VAL A 172 7.25 20.56 9.84
C VAL A 172 6.47 21.86 9.69
N GLY A 173 5.20 21.79 9.27
CA GLY A 173 4.32 22.94 9.14
C GLY A 173 4.16 23.69 10.48
N PHE A 174 3.90 22.97 11.56
CA PHE A 174 3.77 23.57 12.90
C PHE A 174 5.11 24.11 13.43
N VAL A 175 6.21 23.40 13.27
CA VAL A 175 7.53 23.81 13.75
C VAL A 175 8.02 25.06 13.03
N LYS A 176 7.80 25.16 11.72
CA LYS A 176 8.28 26.29 10.89
C LYS A 176 7.39 27.52 10.99
N ASN A 177 6.08 27.34 10.99
CA ASN A 177 5.12 28.44 10.87
C ASN A 177 4.27 28.65 12.14
N GLY A 178 4.39 27.77 13.14
CA GLY A 178 3.60 27.87 14.36
C GLY A 178 2.09 27.93 14.10
N THR A 179 1.42 28.89 14.74
CA THR A 179 -0.02 29.09 14.57
C THR A 179 -0.44 29.57 13.18
N LYS A 180 0.50 30.14 12.40
CA LYS A 180 0.24 30.56 11.02
C LYS A 180 -0.07 29.38 10.10
N PHE A 181 0.38 28.16 10.46
CA PHE A 181 0.05 26.94 9.72
C PHE A 181 -1.47 26.68 9.70
N LEU A 182 -2.20 27.08 10.73
CA LEU A 182 -3.67 27.01 10.75
C LEU A 182 -4.32 27.93 9.69
N GLY A 183 -3.58 28.92 9.20
CA GLY A 183 -4.01 29.75 8.07
C GLY A 183 -4.20 28.95 6.77
N LEU A 184 -3.60 27.75 6.64
CA LEU A 184 -3.83 26.85 5.53
C LEU A 184 -5.31 26.46 5.40
N PHE A 185 -6.00 26.35 6.52
CA PHE A 185 -7.44 26.03 6.55
C PHE A 185 -8.34 27.26 6.39
N TRP A 186 -7.78 28.49 6.49
CA TRP A 186 -8.56 29.72 6.47
C TRP A 186 -8.33 30.50 5.17
N VAL A 187 -9.20 30.30 4.19
CA VAL A 187 -9.13 30.99 2.89
C VAL A 187 -9.53 32.45 3.04
N ALA A 188 -8.55 33.33 3.23
CA ALA A 188 -8.77 34.77 3.43
C ALA A 188 -9.32 35.51 2.20
N SER A 189 -9.07 35.00 1.01
CA SER A 189 -9.53 35.55 -0.28
C SER A 189 -11.03 35.36 -0.54
N ALA A 190 -11.72 34.47 0.21
CA ALA A 190 -13.12 34.17 0.01
C ALA A 190 -14.03 35.19 0.71
N PRO A 191 -15.29 35.41 0.24
CA PRO A 191 -16.32 36.18 0.94
C PRO A 191 -16.57 35.65 2.35
N LEU A 192 -16.78 36.53 3.32
CA LEU A 192 -16.93 36.18 4.75
C LEU A 192 -17.95 35.07 5.01
N ALA A 193 -19.07 35.07 4.27
CA ALA A 193 -20.13 34.07 4.42
C ALA A 193 -19.71 32.64 3.99
N LEU A 194 -18.73 32.52 3.07
CA LEU A 194 -18.26 31.22 2.54
C LEU A 194 -17.05 30.69 3.28
N ARG A 195 -16.32 31.50 4.01
CA ARG A 195 -15.09 31.09 4.74
C ARG A 195 -15.26 29.88 5.64
N PRO A 196 -16.30 29.76 6.49
CA PRO A 196 -16.43 28.61 7.36
C PRO A 196 -16.69 27.31 6.57
N VAL A 197 -17.42 27.39 5.46
CA VAL A 197 -17.67 26.22 4.60
C VAL A 197 -16.38 25.79 3.91
N LEU A 198 -15.62 26.73 3.37
CA LEU A 198 -14.32 26.44 2.73
C LEU A 198 -13.32 25.88 3.73
N ALA A 199 -13.29 26.39 4.97
CA ALA A 199 -12.42 25.86 6.02
C ALA A 199 -12.71 24.39 6.34
N ILE A 200 -13.98 23.99 6.39
CA ILE A 200 -14.37 22.60 6.59
C ILE A 200 -13.94 21.73 5.39
N ILE A 201 -14.15 22.21 4.18
CA ILE A 201 -13.75 21.50 2.95
C ILE A 201 -12.22 21.31 2.93
N GLU A 202 -11.45 22.34 3.24
CA GLU A 202 -9.99 22.28 3.26
C GLU A 202 -9.50 21.32 4.35
N LEU A 203 -10.11 21.34 5.52
CA LEU A 203 -9.82 20.42 6.61
C LEU A 203 -10.07 18.96 6.19
N ILE A 204 -11.22 18.69 5.58
CA ILE A 204 -11.55 17.34 5.08
C ILE A 204 -10.53 16.94 4.00
N SER A 205 -10.25 17.81 3.04
CA SER A 205 -9.27 17.58 1.97
C SER A 205 -7.90 17.22 2.54
N TYR A 206 -7.46 17.91 3.59
CA TYR A 206 -6.20 17.68 4.26
C TYR A 206 -6.09 16.25 4.85
N PHE A 207 -7.15 15.77 5.51
CA PHE A 207 -7.19 14.41 6.06
C PHE A 207 -7.40 13.31 4.99
N VAL A 208 -8.04 13.63 3.88
CA VAL A 208 -8.21 12.71 2.74
C VAL A 208 -6.88 12.45 2.01
N ARG A 209 -5.92 13.38 2.07
CA ARG A 209 -4.60 13.24 1.42
C ARG A 209 -3.88 11.93 1.75
N PRO A 210 -3.62 11.55 3.02
CA PRO A 210 -2.93 10.30 3.34
C PRO A 210 -3.73 9.06 2.93
N VAL A 211 -5.06 9.11 3.03
CA VAL A 211 -5.94 8.01 2.63
C VAL A 211 -5.82 7.77 1.12
N SER A 212 -5.95 8.83 0.33
CA SER A 212 -5.81 8.77 -1.13
C SER A 212 -4.43 8.27 -1.57
N HIS A 213 -3.37 8.69 -0.86
CA HIS A 213 -1.99 8.23 -1.09
C HIS A 213 -1.83 6.73 -0.88
N SER A 214 -2.32 6.24 0.25
CA SER A 214 -2.27 4.82 0.63
C SER A 214 -3.03 3.95 -0.36
N ILE A 215 -4.30 4.28 -0.63
CA ILE A 215 -5.17 3.50 -1.53
C ILE A 215 -4.60 3.47 -2.96
N ARG A 216 -4.05 4.59 -3.43
CA ARG A 216 -3.47 4.67 -4.78
C ARG A 216 -2.25 3.75 -4.91
N LEU A 217 -1.36 3.74 -3.91
CA LEU A 217 -0.17 2.89 -3.96
C LEU A 217 -0.55 1.41 -3.88
N ALA A 218 -1.35 1.01 -2.90
CA ALA A 218 -1.76 -0.38 -2.74
C ALA A 218 -2.66 -0.86 -3.89
N GLY A 219 -3.64 -0.05 -4.29
CA GLY A 219 -4.64 -0.41 -5.28
C GLY A 219 -4.05 -0.68 -6.66
N ASN A 220 -3.10 0.16 -7.11
CA ASN A 220 -2.47 -0.03 -8.41
C ASN A 220 -1.68 -1.34 -8.47
N ILE A 221 -0.88 -1.63 -7.43
CA ILE A 221 -0.07 -2.87 -7.39
C ILE A 221 -0.98 -4.10 -7.25
N MET A 222 -1.99 -4.04 -6.37
CA MET A 222 -2.93 -5.14 -6.18
C MET A 222 -3.70 -5.45 -7.46
N ALA A 223 -4.17 -4.42 -8.17
CA ALA A 223 -4.92 -4.58 -9.41
C ALA A 223 -4.08 -5.25 -10.51
N GLY A 224 -2.83 -4.81 -10.71
CA GLY A 224 -1.92 -5.38 -11.70
C GLY A 224 -1.66 -6.87 -11.45
N HIS A 225 -1.29 -7.24 -10.23
CA HIS A 225 -1.07 -8.64 -9.86
C HIS A 225 -2.34 -9.50 -9.98
N ALA A 226 -3.50 -8.96 -9.63
CA ALA A 226 -4.78 -9.68 -9.76
C ALA A 226 -5.08 -10.00 -11.23
N VAL A 227 -4.89 -9.04 -12.12
CA VAL A 227 -5.11 -9.21 -13.57
C VAL A 227 -4.16 -10.26 -14.15
N ILE A 228 -2.85 -10.21 -13.80
CA ILE A 228 -1.87 -11.22 -14.25
C ILE A 228 -2.30 -12.63 -13.82
N LYS A 229 -2.76 -12.82 -12.58
CA LYS A 229 -3.22 -14.13 -12.11
C LYS A 229 -4.46 -14.62 -12.82
N VAL A 230 -5.41 -13.75 -13.11
CA VAL A 230 -6.61 -14.11 -13.87
C VAL A 230 -6.23 -14.61 -15.27
N PHE A 231 -5.37 -13.89 -15.98
CA PHE A 231 -4.90 -14.33 -17.29
C PHE A 231 -4.06 -15.60 -17.23
N ALA A 232 -3.25 -15.78 -16.17
CA ALA A 232 -2.50 -17.01 -15.93
C ALA A 232 -3.43 -18.22 -15.75
N GLY A 233 -4.54 -18.04 -15.01
CA GLY A 233 -5.56 -19.07 -14.88
C GLY A 233 -6.20 -19.44 -16.23
N PHE A 234 -6.53 -18.46 -17.06
CA PHE A 234 -7.05 -18.74 -18.42
C PHE A 234 -6.02 -19.44 -19.30
N ALA A 235 -4.74 -19.05 -19.22
CA ALA A 235 -3.67 -19.73 -19.99
C ALA A 235 -3.56 -21.21 -19.65
N GLY A 236 -3.80 -21.61 -18.40
CA GLY A 236 -3.77 -23.01 -17.96
C GLY A 236 -4.87 -23.89 -18.56
N VAL A 237 -6.01 -23.29 -18.94
CA VAL A 237 -7.19 -24.03 -19.41
C VAL A 237 -7.33 -24.06 -20.94
N LEU A 238 -6.88 -23.01 -21.64
CA LEU A 238 -7.12 -22.85 -23.08
C LEU A 238 -6.24 -23.72 -23.97
N GLY A 239 -5.28 -24.50 -23.48
CA GLY A 239 -4.43 -25.37 -24.28
C GLY A 239 -3.70 -24.58 -25.39
N VAL A 240 -3.96 -24.90 -26.65
CA VAL A 240 -3.34 -24.19 -27.81
C VAL A 240 -3.76 -22.71 -27.88
N GLY A 241 -4.94 -22.36 -27.33
CA GLY A 241 -5.41 -20.98 -27.23
C GLY A 241 -4.68 -20.13 -26.17
N SER A 242 -3.78 -20.71 -25.37
CA SER A 242 -3.03 -20.03 -24.30
C SER A 242 -2.09 -18.91 -24.80
N VAL A 243 -1.79 -18.88 -26.09
CA VAL A 243 -0.95 -17.83 -26.71
C VAL A 243 -1.53 -16.43 -26.45
N LEU A 244 -2.85 -16.26 -26.54
CA LEU A 244 -3.50 -14.98 -26.33
C LEU A 244 -3.39 -14.48 -24.85
N PRO A 245 -3.74 -15.28 -23.82
CA PRO A 245 -3.51 -14.90 -22.44
C PRO A 245 -2.03 -14.66 -22.11
N ILE A 246 -1.09 -15.44 -22.65
CA ILE A 246 0.35 -15.26 -22.41
C ILE A 246 0.82 -13.90 -22.97
N PHE A 247 0.35 -13.53 -24.17
CA PHE A 247 0.65 -12.20 -24.72
C PHE A 247 0.06 -11.09 -23.85
N ALA A 248 -1.18 -11.26 -23.36
CA ALA A 248 -1.82 -10.32 -22.45
C ALA A 248 -1.04 -10.18 -21.12
N ILE A 249 -0.59 -11.30 -20.52
CA ILE A 249 0.25 -11.28 -19.31
C ILE A 249 1.54 -10.49 -19.56
N THR A 250 2.20 -10.70 -20.69
CA THR A 250 3.45 -10.00 -21.01
C THR A 250 3.22 -8.49 -21.15
N ALA A 251 2.13 -8.10 -21.80
CA ALA A 251 1.76 -6.69 -21.95
C ALA A 251 1.42 -6.05 -20.61
N VAL A 252 0.61 -6.73 -19.76
CA VAL A 252 0.25 -6.24 -18.42
C VAL A 252 1.47 -6.17 -17.52
N PHE A 253 2.39 -7.13 -17.56
CA PHE A 253 3.63 -7.10 -16.82
C PHE A 253 4.50 -5.90 -17.20
N GLY A 254 4.64 -5.62 -18.50
CA GLY A 254 5.33 -4.41 -18.97
C GLY A 254 4.69 -3.11 -18.47
N LEU A 255 3.36 -3.06 -18.47
CA LEU A 255 2.60 -1.95 -17.88
C LEU A 255 2.87 -1.85 -16.37
N GLU A 256 2.91 -2.96 -15.65
CA GLU A 256 3.12 -2.99 -14.20
C GLU A 256 4.51 -2.50 -13.80
N VAL A 257 5.56 -2.83 -14.59
CA VAL A 257 6.91 -2.26 -14.44
C VAL A 257 6.88 -0.73 -14.56
N LEU A 258 6.18 -0.21 -15.58
CA LEU A 258 6.03 1.23 -15.77
C LEU A 258 5.28 1.87 -14.59
N VAL A 259 4.16 1.28 -14.18
CA VAL A 259 3.33 1.76 -13.06
C VAL A 259 4.11 1.73 -11.76
N ALA A 260 4.93 0.72 -11.50
CA ALA A 260 5.77 0.62 -10.31
C ALA A 260 6.69 1.84 -10.13
N PHE A 261 7.31 2.31 -11.22
CA PHE A 261 8.15 3.50 -11.22
C PHE A 261 7.30 4.79 -11.10
N ILE A 262 6.27 4.94 -11.93
CA ILE A 262 5.38 6.12 -11.92
C ILE A 262 4.74 6.28 -10.55
N GLN A 263 4.35 5.20 -9.89
CA GLN A 263 3.71 5.27 -8.57
C GLN A 263 4.65 5.82 -7.49
N ALA A 264 5.92 5.41 -7.51
CA ALA A 264 6.93 5.99 -6.63
C ALA A 264 7.15 7.48 -6.91
N TYR A 265 7.21 7.86 -8.19
CA TYR A 265 7.30 9.26 -8.59
C TYR A 265 6.10 10.09 -8.12
N VAL A 266 4.87 9.61 -8.37
CA VAL A 266 3.64 10.31 -7.96
C VAL A 266 3.54 10.44 -6.45
N PHE A 267 3.91 9.40 -5.70
CA PHE A 267 3.91 9.46 -4.24
C PHE A 267 4.89 10.54 -3.74
N THR A 268 6.07 10.59 -4.31
CA THR A 268 7.13 11.51 -3.89
C THR A 268 6.84 12.95 -4.30
N ILE A 269 6.34 13.18 -5.53
CA ILE A 269 6.02 14.54 -5.99
C ILE A 269 4.87 15.16 -5.18
N LEU A 270 3.86 14.35 -4.82
CA LEU A 270 2.78 14.81 -3.95
C LEU A 270 3.28 15.12 -2.53
N THR A 271 4.24 14.33 -2.02
CA THR A 271 4.93 14.65 -0.75
C THR A 271 5.65 16.01 -0.84
N CYS A 272 6.31 16.30 -1.96
CA CYS A 272 6.94 17.61 -2.19
C CYS A 272 5.92 18.75 -2.24
N VAL A 273 4.75 18.53 -2.88
CA VAL A 273 3.67 19.53 -2.92
C VAL A 273 3.15 19.81 -1.51
N TYR A 274 2.88 18.76 -0.72
CA TYR A 274 2.40 18.94 0.66
C TYR A 274 3.45 19.60 1.56
N LEU A 275 4.73 19.30 1.35
CA LEU A 275 5.82 19.96 2.05
C LEU A 275 5.91 21.44 1.68
N LYS A 276 5.71 21.80 0.40
CA LYS A 276 5.63 23.19 -0.05
C LYS A 276 4.51 23.95 0.65
N ASP A 277 3.30 23.36 0.67
CA ASP A 277 2.13 23.95 1.35
C ASP A 277 2.40 24.17 2.85
N ALA A 278 3.14 23.24 3.47
CA ALA A 278 3.52 23.32 4.87
C ALA A 278 4.61 24.38 5.14
N LEU A 279 5.55 24.57 4.21
CA LEU A 279 6.62 25.58 4.35
C LEU A 279 6.11 27.00 4.05
N HIS A 280 5.20 27.13 3.11
CA HIS A 280 4.65 28.40 2.65
C HIS A 280 3.12 28.35 2.65
N PRO A 281 2.49 28.37 3.86
CA PRO A 281 1.04 28.41 3.95
C PRO A 281 0.54 29.77 3.44
N SER A 282 0.26 29.86 2.16
CA SER A 282 -0.24 31.08 1.49
C SER A 282 -1.62 30.84 0.90
N HIS A 283 -2.61 31.44 1.52
CA HIS A 283 -3.92 31.69 0.91
C HIS A 283 -4.34 33.14 1.10
#